data_db6794bba95a8d4ac0064ffa5df6ea94
#
_entry.id   db6794bba95a8d4ac0064ffa5df6ea94
#
_cell.length_a   1.000
_cell.length_b   1.000
_cell.length_c   1.000
_cell.angle_alpha   90.00
_cell.angle_beta   90.00
_cell.angle_gamma   90.00
#
_symmetry.space_group_name_H-M   'P 1'
#
loop_
_entity.id
_entity.type
_entity.pdbx_description
1 polymer ?
#
loop_
_entity_poly.entity_id
_entity_poly.type
_entity_poly.pdbx_seq_one_letter_code
_entity_poly.pdbx_strand_id
1 'polypeptide(L)'
;AYDLACRDWSSDVCSSDLSNFDISDVIDSLCNKLVYRHPHVFSEREVSGTREVIQNWEQLKGKEKDGNKSLLPGVPASLPSLVKAYRIQDKARAVGFDWEEREQVWGKVKEELNEFENELKDEKGVELSNAEGGDGRKSEQEFGDLLFSMVNAARLYNINPDTALEMTNRKFIKRFNFLDEKTIKAGRSLKKMTLQEMDTIWEEAKKVK
;
A
#
# COMPACT_ATOMS: atom_id res chain seq x y z
N ALA A 1 5.22 18.27 3.48
CA ALA A 1 5.69 17.46 4.61
C ALA A 1 5.40 18.14 5.96
N TYR A 2 5.32 19.46 5.99
CA TYR A 2 5.02 20.23 7.23
C TYR A 2 3.53 20.22 7.61
N ASP A 3 2.63 20.08 6.66
CA ASP A 3 1.18 20.15 6.89
C ASP A 3 0.59 18.91 7.57
N LEU A 4 1.22 17.74 7.43
CA LEU A 4 0.72 16.50 8.04
C LEU A 4 1.03 16.41 9.54
N ALA A 5 2.17 16.94 9.97
CA ALA A 5 2.53 16.98 11.39
C ALA A 5 1.68 17.97 12.19
N CYS A 6 1.29 19.09 11.56
CA CYS A 6 0.43 20.09 12.21
C CYS A 6 -1.03 19.68 12.34
N ARG A 7 -1.54 18.82 11.46
CA ARG A 7 -2.95 18.40 11.52
C ARG A 7 -3.24 17.45 12.66
N ASP A 8 -2.35 16.51 12.95
CA ASP A 8 -2.54 15.60 14.08
C ASP A 8 -2.37 16.33 15.43
N TRP A 9 -1.44 17.30 15.49
CA TRP A 9 -1.24 18.13 16.68
C TRP A 9 -2.38 19.14 16.92
N SER A 10 -2.93 19.72 15.85
CA SER A 10 -3.97 20.74 16.00
C SER A 10 -5.32 20.15 16.46
N SER A 11 -5.63 18.89 16.10
CA SER A 11 -6.85 18.27 16.60
C SER A 11 -6.79 17.95 18.08
N ASP A 12 -5.62 17.53 18.58
CA ASP A 12 -5.43 17.23 20.00
C ASP A 12 -5.37 18.51 20.86
N VAL A 13 -4.71 19.54 20.36
CA VAL A 13 -4.66 20.87 21.02
C VAL A 13 -6.06 21.49 21.08
N CYS A 14 -6.86 21.44 19.99
CA CYS A 14 -8.24 21.98 20.01
C CYS A 14 -9.14 21.21 20.97
N SER A 15 -8.92 19.93 21.20
CA SER A 15 -9.69 19.15 22.16
C SER A 15 -9.32 19.46 23.61
N SER A 16 -8.03 19.78 23.89
CA SER A 16 -7.58 20.20 25.21
C SER A 16 -8.07 21.60 25.59
N ASP A 17 -8.25 22.50 24.60
CA ASP A 17 -8.80 23.84 24.81
C ASP A 17 -10.27 23.81 25.27
N LEU A 18 -10.98 22.69 25.06
CA LEU A 18 -12.34 22.48 25.55
C LEU A 18 -12.38 21.92 26.99
N SER A 19 -11.24 21.83 27.67
CA SER A 19 -11.10 21.33 29.04
C SER A 19 -11.64 19.91 29.28
N ASN A 20 -11.74 19.09 28.23
CA ASN A 20 -12.23 17.72 28.32
C ASN A 20 -11.13 16.74 28.74
N PHE A 21 -9.87 17.04 28.43
CA PHE A 21 -8.68 16.28 28.84
C PHE A 21 -7.42 17.14 28.68
N ASP A 22 -6.37 16.80 29.39
CA ASP A 22 -5.05 17.44 29.28
C ASP A 22 -4.01 16.49 28.68
N ILE A 23 -2.76 16.98 28.52
CA ILE A 23 -1.67 16.17 27.97
C ILE A 23 -1.31 15.01 28.88
N SER A 24 -1.52 15.13 30.20
CA SER A 24 -1.30 14.06 31.16
C SER A 24 -2.27 12.91 30.93
N ASP A 25 -3.55 13.21 30.70
CA ASP A 25 -4.57 12.21 30.37
C ASP A 25 -4.24 11.44 29.10
N VAL A 26 -3.70 12.16 28.09
CA VAL A 26 -3.26 11.52 26.84
C VAL A 26 -2.08 10.58 27.07
N ILE A 27 -1.08 11.04 27.82
CA ILE A 27 0.11 10.24 28.16
C ILE A 27 -0.30 9.02 28.99
N ASP A 28 -1.10 9.18 30.01
CA ASP A 28 -1.56 8.09 30.86
C ASP A 28 -2.38 7.05 30.08
N SER A 29 -3.27 7.51 29.20
CA SER A 29 -4.03 6.64 28.30
C SER A 29 -3.12 5.86 27.35
N LEU A 30 -2.08 6.51 26.81
CA LEU A 30 -1.10 5.87 25.93
C LEU A 30 -0.25 4.85 26.69
N CYS A 31 0.26 5.22 27.87
CA CYS A 31 1.05 4.33 28.74
C CYS A 31 0.26 3.08 29.12
N ASN A 32 -0.96 3.25 29.60
CA ASN A 32 -1.85 2.14 29.95
C ASN A 32 -2.10 1.20 28.77
N LYS A 33 -2.32 1.77 27.60
CA LYS A 33 -2.48 1.01 26.35
C LYS A 33 -1.22 0.24 25.96
N LEU A 34 -0.04 0.83 26.09
CA LEU A 34 1.23 0.17 25.81
C LEU A 34 1.51 -0.96 26.79
N VAL A 35 1.31 -0.73 28.10
CA VAL A 35 1.46 -1.77 29.12
C VAL A 35 0.53 -2.95 28.86
N TYR A 36 -0.75 -2.68 28.59
CA TYR A 36 -1.74 -3.71 28.30
C TYR A 36 -1.41 -4.55 27.07
N ARG A 37 -0.87 -3.92 26.02
CA ARG A 37 -0.56 -4.59 24.74
C ARG A 37 0.76 -5.34 24.74
N HIS A 38 1.64 -5.12 25.74
CA HIS A 38 2.95 -5.76 25.82
C HIS A 38 3.10 -6.61 27.09
N PRO A 39 2.21 -7.61 27.31
CA PRO A 39 2.26 -8.44 28.50
C PRO A 39 3.57 -9.24 28.64
N HIS A 40 4.26 -9.50 27.52
CA HIS A 40 5.58 -10.14 27.52
C HIS A 40 6.71 -9.25 28.08
N VAL A 41 6.47 -7.95 28.24
CA VAL A 41 7.42 -6.98 28.85
C VAL A 41 7.02 -6.65 30.27
N PHE A 42 5.72 -6.51 30.55
CA PHE A 42 5.19 -5.99 31.79
C PHE A 42 4.51 -7.05 32.68
N SER A 43 4.46 -8.31 32.23
CA SER A 43 3.97 -9.44 33.01
C SER A 43 4.85 -10.68 32.81
N GLU A 44 4.55 -11.77 33.48
CA GLU A 44 5.31 -13.04 33.41
C GLU A 44 5.00 -13.88 32.16
N ARG A 45 4.38 -13.31 31.13
CA ARG A 45 4.01 -14.04 29.92
C ARG A 45 5.23 -14.27 29.03
N GLU A 46 5.66 -15.51 28.94
CA GLU A 46 6.71 -15.91 28.00
C GLU A 46 6.17 -15.96 26.56
N VAL A 47 7.01 -15.60 25.60
CA VAL A 47 6.72 -15.64 24.15
C VAL A 47 7.87 -16.32 23.42
N SER A 48 7.54 -17.17 22.45
CA SER A 48 8.51 -17.96 21.69
C SER A 48 9.23 -17.16 20.58
N GLY A 49 8.81 -15.92 20.29
CA GLY A 49 9.45 -15.07 19.30
C GLY A 49 8.57 -13.91 18.81
N THR A 50 9.13 -13.12 17.91
CA THR A 50 8.52 -11.87 17.39
C THR A 50 7.13 -12.11 16.75
N ARG A 51 6.94 -13.25 16.11
CA ARG A 51 5.66 -13.60 15.48
C ARG A 51 4.54 -13.72 16.49
N GLU A 52 4.80 -14.37 17.62
CA GLU A 52 3.84 -14.53 18.70
C GLU A 52 3.55 -13.18 19.39
N VAL A 53 4.56 -12.33 19.55
CA VAL A 53 4.38 -10.97 20.08
C VAL A 53 3.40 -10.19 19.21
N ILE A 54 3.56 -10.21 17.87
CA ILE A 54 2.68 -9.50 16.93
C ILE A 54 1.26 -10.06 16.99
N GLN A 55 1.08 -11.37 17.03
CA GLN A 55 -0.24 -12.00 17.13
C GLN A 55 -0.95 -11.63 18.43
N ASN A 56 -0.25 -11.71 19.56
CA ASN A 56 -0.77 -11.33 20.86
C ASN A 56 -1.17 -9.85 20.91
N TRP A 57 -0.35 -8.98 20.32
CA TRP A 57 -0.61 -7.54 20.25
C TRP A 57 -1.88 -7.22 19.45
N GLU A 58 -2.07 -7.84 18.29
CA GLU A 58 -3.29 -7.66 17.49
C GLU A 58 -4.54 -8.24 18.18
N GLN A 59 -4.41 -9.37 18.86
CA GLN A 59 -5.52 -9.94 19.64
C GLN A 59 -5.93 -9.04 20.81
N LEU A 60 -4.97 -8.49 21.57
CA LEU A 60 -5.23 -7.59 22.68
C LEU A 60 -5.84 -6.28 22.20
N LYS A 61 -5.34 -5.75 21.10
CA LYS A 61 -5.89 -4.55 20.44
C LYS A 61 -7.36 -4.74 20.02
N GLY A 62 -7.73 -5.94 19.56
CA GLY A 62 -9.11 -6.29 19.23
C GLY A 62 -10.05 -6.30 20.45
N LYS A 63 -9.52 -6.58 21.66
CA LYS A 63 -10.29 -6.66 22.91
C LYS A 63 -10.49 -5.32 23.61
N GLU A 64 -9.69 -4.30 23.31
CA GLU A 64 -9.67 -3.02 24.05
C GLU A 64 -10.93 -2.17 23.89
N LYS A 65 -11.65 -2.30 22.79
CA LYS A 65 -12.86 -1.52 22.55
C LYS A 65 -14.00 -2.43 22.13
N ASP A 66 -14.95 -2.60 23.05
CA ASP A 66 -16.26 -3.20 22.79
C ASP A 66 -16.24 -4.52 22.01
N GLY A 67 -15.72 -5.54 22.64
CA GLY A 67 -16.02 -6.99 22.54
C GLY A 67 -16.30 -7.66 21.18
N ASN A 68 -16.34 -6.95 20.06
CA ASN A 68 -16.67 -7.57 18.76
C ASN A 68 -16.42 -6.66 17.55
N LYS A 69 -15.32 -5.91 17.51
CA LYS A 69 -15.02 -5.13 16.30
C LYS A 69 -14.31 -6.01 15.27
N SER A 70 -14.89 -6.06 14.08
CA SER A 70 -14.26 -6.63 12.89
C SER A 70 -12.78 -6.21 12.79
N LEU A 71 -11.92 -7.10 12.32
CA LEU A 71 -10.47 -6.91 12.24
C LEU A 71 -10.08 -5.74 11.33
N LEU A 72 -10.80 -5.57 10.22
CA LEU A 72 -10.47 -4.62 9.16
C LEU A 72 -10.82 -3.15 9.43
N PRO A 73 -11.83 -2.77 10.24
CA PRO A 73 -12.14 -1.35 10.52
C PRO A 73 -10.99 -0.53 11.10
N GLY A 74 -9.93 -1.19 11.59
CA GLY A 74 -8.71 -0.50 12.02
C GLY A 74 -7.74 -0.11 10.88
N VAL A 75 -8.13 -0.27 9.61
CA VAL A 75 -7.38 0.25 8.45
C VAL A 75 -7.97 1.60 8.05
N PRO A 76 -7.22 2.71 8.17
CA PRO A 76 -7.76 4.03 7.84
C PRO A 76 -8.20 4.11 6.38
N ALA A 77 -9.38 4.68 6.14
CA ALA A 77 -9.93 4.87 4.78
C ALA A 77 -9.06 5.80 3.93
N SER A 78 -8.37 6.75 4.57
CA SER A 78 -7.53 7.75 3.92
C SER A 78 -6.17 7.25 3.41
N LEU A 79 -5.79 6.00 3.70
CA LEU A 79 -4.52 5.46 3.21
C LEU A 79 -4.52 5.35 1.67
N PRO A 80 -3.39 5.64 1.01
CA PRO A 80 -3.18 5.32 -0.40
C PRO A 80 -3.47 3.84 -0.67
N SER A 81 -4.10 3.54 -1.82
CA SER A 81 -4.65 2.20 -2.10
C SER A 81 -3.62 1.08 -1.98
N LEU A 82 -2.39 1.30 -2.45
CA LEU A 82 -1.33 0.31 -2.40
C LEU A 82 -0.92 -0.01 -0.95
N VAL A 83 -0.76 1.04 -0.12
CA VAL A 83 -0.44 0.90 1.31
C VAL A 83 -1.62 0.26 2.06
N LYS A 84 -2.85 0.62 1.68
CA LYS A 84 -4.09 0.06 2.26
C LYS A 84 -4.18 -1.44 1.99
N ALA A 85 -3.96 -1.87 0.76
CA ALA A 85 -3.96 -3.29 0.37
C ALA A 85 -2.93 -4.09 1.20
N TYR A 86 -1.71 -3.59 1.30
CA TYR A 86 -0.68 -4.21 2.13
C TYR A 86 -1.11 -4.35 3.60
N ARG A 87 -1.69 -3.28 4.18
CA ARG A 87 -2.16 -3.29 5.58
C ARG A 87 -3.34 -4.24 5.81
N ILE A 88 -4.27 -4.33 4.86
CA ILE A 88 -5.40 -5.28 4.92
C ILE A 88 -4.87 -6.71 4.97
N GLN A 89 -3.96 -7.06 4.08
CA GLN A 89 -3.37 -8.38 3.99
C GLN A 89 -2.52 -8.74 5.21
N ASP A 90 -1.74 -7.79 5.73
CA ASP A 90 -0.95 -8.01 6.93
C ASP A 90 -1.84 -8.28 8.16
N LYS A 91 -2.97 -7.59 8.28
CA LYS A 91 -3.97 -7.88 9.32
C LYS A 91 -4.65 -9.23 9.14
N ALA A 92 -5.00 -9.61 7.91
CA ALA A 92 -5.58 -10.91 7.62
C ALA A 92 -4.62 -12.04 8.01
N ARG A 93 -3.33 -11.88 7.70
CA ARG A 93 -2.27 -12.80 8.11
C ARG A 93 -2.19 -12.96 9.63
N ALA A 94 -2.33 -11.88 10.38
CA ALA A 94 -2.21 -11.91 11.84
C ALA A 94 -3.24 -12.82 12.53
N VAL A 95 -4.37 -13.11 11.85
CA VAL A 95 -5.41 -14.04 12.32
C VAL A 95 -5.35 -15.41 11.65
N GLY A 96 -4.29 -15.69 10.89
CA GLY A 96 -4.08 -16.98 10.24
C GLY A 96 -4.64 -17.09 8.82
N PHE A 97 -5.20 -16.01 8.25
CA PHE A 97 -5.64 -15.99 6.86
C PHE A 97 -4.45 -15.61 5.95
N ASP A 98 -3.62 -16.59 5.66
CA ASP A 98 -2.43 -16.45 4.80
C ASP A 98 -2.11 -17.78 4.10
N TRP A 99 -1.28 -17.71 3.06
CA TRP A 99 -0.77 -18.88 2.37
C TRP A 99 0.20 -19.67 3.27
N GLU A 100 0.11 -20.99 3.21
CA GLU A 100 1.06 -21.86 3.93
C GLU A 100 2.46 -21.72 3.35
N GLU A 101 2.57 -21.70 2.03
CA GLU A 101 3.82 -21.52 1.30
C GLU A 101 3.74 -20.29 0.38
N ARG A 102 4.78 -19.47 0.40
CA ARG A 102 4.83 -18.21 -0.37
C ARG A 102 4.78 -18.41 -1.88
N GLU A 103 5.18 -19.59 -2.37
CA GLU A 103 5.17 -19.93 -3.79
C GLU A 103 3.75 -20.07 -4.35
N GLN A 104 2.79 -20.44 -3.50
CA GLN A 104 1.38 -20.63 -3.88
C GLN A 104 0.72 -19.34 -4.37
N VAL A 105 1.18 -18.18 -3.89
CA VAL A 105 0.64 -16.88 -4.31
C VAL A 105 0.76 -16.64 -5.82
N TRP A 106 1.78 -17.22 -6.48
CA TRP A 106 1.97 -17.04 -7.92
C TRP A 106 0.88 -17.74 -8.74
N GLY A 107 0.26 -18.79 -8.19
CA GLY A 107 -0.94 -19.40 -8.77
C GLY A 107 -2.08 -18.39 -8.85
N LYS A 108 -2.35 -17.69 -7.74
CA LYS A 108 -3.39 -16.65 -7.68
C LYS A 108 -3.08 -15.46 -8.58
N VAL A 109 -1.84 -14.98 -8.60
CA VAL A 109 -1.42 -13.89 -9.51
C VAL A 109 -1.69 -14.25 -10.98
N LYS A 110 -1.43 -15.49 -11.39
CA LYS A 110 -1.69 -15.94 -12.76
C LYS A 110 -3.18 -16.07 -13.05
N GLU A 111 -3.96 -16.50 -12.08
CA GLU A 111 -5.42 -16.58 -12.16
C GLU A 111 -5.99 -15.19 -12.42
N GLU A 112 -5.69 -14.21 -11.56
CA GLU A 112 -6.16 -12.82 -11.71
C GLU A 112 -5.68 -12.16 -13.02
N LEU A 113 -4.46 -12.46 -13.45
CA LEU A 113 -3.98 -11.99 -14.74
C LEU A 113 -4.81 -12.55 -15.91
N ASN A 114 -5.17 -13.84 -15.86
CA ASN A 114 -5.99 -14.45 -16.90
C ASN A 114 -7.42 -13.90 -16.89
N GLU A 115 -8.00 -13.66 -15.73
CA GLU A 115 -9.33 -13.07 -15.58
C GLU A 115 -9.35 -11.66 -16.17
N PHE A 116 -8.39 -10.84 -15.83
CA PHE A 116 -8.20 -9.51 -16.40
C PHE A 116 -8.03 -9.55 -17.93
N GLU A 117 -7.16 -10.45 -18.46
CA GLU A 117 -6.97 -10.59 -19.92
C GLU A 117 -8.25 -11.04 -20.64
N ASN A 118 -9.09 -11.85 -20.01
CA ASN A 118 -10.34 -12.30 -20.61
C ASN A 118 -11.36 -11.16 -20.66
N GLU A 119 -11.53 -10.40 -19.59
CA GLU A 119 -12.41 -9.21 -19.62
C GLU A 119 -11.99 -8.20 -20.68
N LEU A 120 -10.69 -7.96 -20.89
CA LEU A 120 -10.20 -7.09 -21.96
C LEU A 120 -10.52 -7.61 -23.37
N LYS A 121 -10.68 -8.93 -23.56
CA LYS A 121 -11.10 -9.51 -24.84
C LYS A 121 -12.58 -9.31 -25.08
N ASP A 122 -13.38 -9.44 -24.04
CA ASP A 122 -14.84 -9.32 -24.10
C ASP A 122 -15.27 -7.84 -24.28
N GLU A 123 -14.52 -6.88 -23.75
CA GLU A 123 -14.78 -5.44 -23.90
C GLU A 123 -14.43 -4.86 -25.28
N LYS A 124 -13.75 -5.58 -26.16
CA LYS A 124 -13.35 -5.09 -27.50
C LYS A 124 -14.50 -4.66 -28.42
N GLY A 125 -15.75 -4.85 -28.01
CA GLY A 125 -16.96 -4.41 -28.71
C GLY A 125 -17.69 -3.21 -28.09
N VAL A 126 -17.23 -2.71 -26.93
CA VAL A 126 -17.90 -1.62 -26.21
C VAL A 126 -17.13 -0.31 -26.43
N GLU A 127 -17.75 0.67 -27.09
CA GLU A 127 -17.18 2.01 -27.23
C GLU A 127 -16.92 2.63 -25.84
N LEU A 128 -15.71 3.13 -25.63
CA LEU A 128 -15.18 3.74 -24.40
C LEU A 128 -15.94 4.98 -23.88
N SER A 129 -17.01 5.39 -24.57
CA SER A 129 -17.63 6.71 -24.41
C SER A 129 -18.75 6.83 -23.38
N ASN A 130 -19.25 5.76 -22.76
CA ASN A 130 -20.50 5.82 -22.00
C ASN A 130 -20.45 5.26 -20.56
N ALA A 131 -19.31 5.28 -19.90
CA ALA A 131 -19.23 4.87 -18.48
C ALA A 131 -19.36 6.08 -17.54
N GLU A 132 -20.39 6.90 -17.69
CA GLU A 132 -20.85 7.79 -16.63
C GLU A 132 -21.89 7.05 -15.79
N GLY A 133 -21.46 6.63 -14.59
CA GLY A 133 -22.36 6.26 -13.50
C GLY A 133 -22.73 4.79 -13.42
N GLY A 134 -22.01 4.06 -12.59
CA GLY A 134 -22.38 2.74 -12.13
C GLY A 134 -21.19 1.80 -12.11
N ASP A 135 -21.12 1.03 -11.09
CA ASP A 135 -20.23 -0.10 -10.80
C ASP A 135 -19.07 -0.26 -11.81
N GLY A 136 -17.83 0.06 -11.40
CA GLY A 136 -16.66 0.17 -12.27
C GLY A 136 -16.58 -0.99 -13.26
N ARG A 137 -16.10 -0.72 -14.48
CA ARG A 137 -16.00 -1.75 -15.53
C ARG A 137 -15.43 -3.01 -14.92
N LYS A 138 -15.92 -4.18 -15.35
CA LYS A 138 -15.39 -5.46 -14.87
C LYS A 138 -13.87 -5.53 -14.99
N SER A 139 -13.32 -5.03 -16.11
CA SER A 139 -11.87 -4.92 -16.31
C SER A 139 -11.15 -4.08 -15.26
N GLU A 140 -11.78 -3.03 -14.70
CA GLU A 140 -11.19 -2.26 -13.59
C GLU A 140 -11.19 -3.05 -12.28
N GLN A 141 -12.20 -3.90 -12.05
CA GLN A 141 -12.28 -4.77 -10.89
C GLN A 141 -11.20 -5.85 -10.97
N GLU A 142 -11.12 -6.57 -12.10
CA GLU A 142 -10.11 -7.61 -12.33
C GLU A 142 -8.68 -7.06 -12.26
N PHE A 143 -8.47 -5.85 -12.80
CA PHE A 143 -7.18 -5.17 -12.63
C PHE A 143 -6.88 -4.84 -11.17
N GLY A 144 -7.89 -4.47 -10.39
CA GLY A 144 -7.79 -4.27 -8.95
C GLY A 144 -7.39 -5.54 -8.20
N ASP A 145 -8.00 -6.67 -8.55
CA ASP A 145 -7.73 -7.98 -7.96
C ASP A 145 -6.32 -8.47 -8.33
N LEU A 146 -5.89 -8.26 -9.57
CA LEU A 146 -4.51 -8.50 -9.99
C LEU A 146 -3.51 -7.66 -9.18
N LEU A 147 -3.75 -6.36 -9.00
CA LEU A 147 -2.88 -5.51 -8.18
C LEU A 147 -2.86 -5.97 -6.72
N PHE A 148 -4.00 -6.37 -6.17
CA PHE A 148 -4.10 -6.88 -4.81
C PHE A 148 -3.32 -8.18 -4.63
N SER A 149 -3.39 -9.10 -5.59
CA SER A 149 -2.62 -10.35 -5.59
C SER A 149 -1.11 -10.10 -5.71
N MET A 150 -0.69 -9.12 -6.52
CA MET A 150 0.70 -8.68 -6.63
C MET A 150 1.24 -8.08 -5.34
N VAL A 151 0.43 -7.26 -4.64
CA VAL A 151 0.78 -6.73 -3.31
C VAL A 151 0.96 -7.86 -2.31
N ASN A 152 0.11 -8.89 -2.38
CA ASN A 152 0.25 -10.07 -1.52
C ASN A 152 1.54 -10.84 -1.81
N ALA A 153 1.87 -11.05 -3.07
CA ALA A 153 3.14 -11.65 -3.46
C ALA A 153 4.32 -10.84 -2.90
N ALA A 154 4.35 -9.53 -3.10
CA ALA A 154 5.39 -8.66 -2.56
C ALA A 154 5.54 -8.83 -1.03
N ARG A 155 4.43 -8.86 -0.28
CA ARG A 155 4.40 -9.04 1.17
C ARG A 155 5.03 -10.37 1.60
N LEU A 156 4.69 -11.48 0.93
CA LEU A 156 5.23 -12.81 1.24
C LEU A 156 6.75 -12.90 1.01
N TYR A 157 7.28 -12.10 0.10
CA TYR A 157 8.72 -11.98 -0.14
C TYR A 157 9.38 -10.83 0.64
N ASN A 158 8.69 -10.23 1.62
CA ASN A 158 9.16 -9.10 2.42
C ASN A 158 9.55 -7.86 1.58
N ILE A 159 8.88 -7.65 0.45
CA ILE A 159 9.05 -6.49 -0.41
C ILE A 159 7.96 -5.48 -0.07
N ASN A 160 8.32 -4.24 0.19
CA ASN A 160 7.35 -3.15 0.30
C ASN A 160 6.97 -2.70 -1.13
N PRO A 161 5.72 -2.91 -1.58
CA PRO A 161 5.31 -2.63 -2.95
C PRO A 161 5.31 -1.11 -3.26
N ASP A 162 5.00 -0.26 -2.30
CA ASP A 162 5.01 1.19 -2.46
C ASP A 162 6.43 1.71 -2.67
N THR A 163 7.36 1.29 -1.83
CA THR A 163 8.78 1.62 -1.98
C THR A 163 9.35 1.08 -3.29
N ALA A 164 9.00 -0.14 -3.68
CA ALA A 164 9.48 -0.76 -4.92
C ALA A 164 8.99 0.01 -6.16
N LEU A 165 7.72 0.44 -6.15
CA LEU A 165 7.14 1.25 -7.22
C LEU A 165 7.80 2.64 -7.27
N GLU A 166 8.01 3.28 -6.13
CA GLU A 166 8.69 4.57 -6.05
C GLU A 166 10.14 4.52 -6.57
N MET A 167 10.87 3.46 -6.28
CA MET A 167 12.20 3.23 -6.86
C MET A 167 12.15 3.14 -8.39
N THR A 168 11.11 2.52 -8.93
CA THR A 168 10.90 2.41 -10.37
C THR A 168 10.51 3.76 -10.99
N ASN A 169 9.65 4.54 -10.33
CA ASN A 169 9.28 5.89 -10.73
C ASN A 169 10.52 6.78 -10.83
N ARG A 170 11.35 6.81 -9.80
CA ARG A 170 12.60 7.60 -9.79
C ARG A 170 13.55 7.20 -10.92
N LYS A 171 13.68 5.89 -11.16
CA LYS A 171 14.48 5.35 -12.25
C LYS A 171 13.96 5.78 -13.62
N PHE A 172 12.63 5.75 -13.80
CA PHE A 172 11.99 6.20 -15.03
C PHE A 172 12.20 7.71 -15.25
N ILE A 173 11.93 8.52 -14.24
CA ILE A 173 12.11 9.99 -14.28
C ILE A 173 13.57 10.34 -14.64
N LYS A 174 14.54 9.69 -14.00
CA LYS A 174 15.96 9.92 -14.28
C LYS A 174 16.30 9.66 -15.76
N ARG A 175 15.81 8.55 -16.31
CA ARG A 175 16.04 8.18 -17.70
C ARG A 175 15.31 9.08 -18.68
N PHE A 176 14.09 9.47 -18.34
CA PHE A 176 13.32 10.38 -19.17
C PHE A 176 13.93 11.79 -19.23
N ASN A 177 14.42 12.29 -18.09
CA ASN A 177 15.15 13.56 -18.06
C ASN A 177 16.42 13.50 -18.92
N PHE A 178 17.16 12.41 -18.92
CA PHE A 178 18.30 12.21 -19.81
C PHE A 178 17.90 12.27 -21.29
N LEU A 179 16.81 11.61 -21.66
CA LEU A 179 16.25 11.65 -23.00
C LEU A 179 15.87 13.08 -23.42
N ASP A 180 15.17 13.80 -22.54
CA ASP A 180 14.72 15.17 -22.77
C ASP A 180 15.90 16.13 -22.95
N GLU A 181 16.88 16.11 -22.03
CA GLU A 181 18.08 16.92 -22.12
C GLU A 181 18.88 16.67 -23.42
N LYS A 182 19.02 15.41 -23.81
CA LYS A 182 19.76 15.05 -25.02
C LYS A 182 19.05 15.55 -26.27
N THR A 183 17.72 15.46 -26.27
CA THR A 183 16.85 15.93 -27.36
C THR A 183 16.91 17.45 -27.49
N ILE A 184 16.83 18.19 -26.36
CA ILE A 184 16.92 19.66 -26.33
C ILE A 184 18.32 20.10 -26.80
N LYS A 185 19.39 19.49 -26.32
CA LYS A 185 20.78 19.82 -26.75
C LYS A 185 21.01 19.60 -28.24
N ALA A 186 20.29 18.65 -28.84
CA ALA A 186 20.31 18.41 -30.29
C ALA A 186 19.39 19.35 -31.08
N GLY A 187 18.73 20.33 -30.47
CA GLY A 187 17.79 21.25 -31.12
C GLY A 187 16.53 20.55 -31.66
N ARG A 188 16.21 19.34 -31.15
CA ARG A 188 15.06 18.52 -31.58
C ARG A 188 13.92 18.63 -30.58
N SER A 189 12.73 18.25 -31.00
CA SER A 189 11.56 18.16 -30.11
C SER A 189 11.12 16.72 -29.99
N LEU A 190 10.88 16.24 -28.77
CA LEU A 190 10.36 14.90 -28.49
C LEU A 190 9.09 14.58 -29.29
N LYS A 191 8.21 15.58 -29.47
CA LYS A 191 6.96 15.43 -30.25
C LYS A 191 7.17 15.09 -31.71
N LYS A 192 8.35 15.34 -32.26
CA LYS A 192 8.72 15.09 -33.68
C LYS A 192 9.59 13.82 -33.84
N MET A 193 9.91 13.15 -32.74
CA MET A 193 10.71 11.92 -32.77
C MET A 193 9.82 10.69 -32.86
N THR A 194 10.30 9.70 -33.57
CA THR A 194 9.71 8.37 -33.56
C THR A 194 10.04 7.63 -32.28
N LEU A 195 9.22 6.65 -31.90
CA LEU A 195 9.48 5.81 -30.72
C LEU A 195 10.85 5.14 -30.83
N GLN A 196 11.22 4.67 -32.01
CA GLN A 196 12.50 3.99 -32.24
C GLN A 196 13.73 4.90 -32.00
N GLU A 197 13.63 6.19 -32.37
CA GLU A 197 14.67 7.18 -32.07
C GLU A 197 14.76 7.46 -30.55
N MET A 198 13.61 7.54 -29.88
CA MET A 198 13.58 7.71 -28.42
C MET A 198 14.16 6.48 -27.69
N ASP A 199 13.83 5.26 -28.15
CA ASP A 199 14.33 4.03 -27.57
C ASP A 199 15.87 3.94 -27.69
N THR A 200 16.46 4.42 -28.76
CA THR A 200 17.93 4.45 -28.90
C THR A 200 18.58 5.25 -27.77
N ILE A 201 18.04 6.44 -27.49
CA ILE A 201 18.54 7.31 -26.42
C ILE A 201 18.21 6.71 -25.04
N TRP A 202 17.05 6.06 -24.92
CA TRP A 202 16.65 5.36 -23.69
C TRP A 202 17.60 4.23 -23.31
N GLU A 203 18.07 3.45 -24.29
CA GLU A 203 19.08 2.42 -24.05
C GLU A 203 20.44 3.00 -23.62
N GLU A 204 20.79 4.17 -24.11
CA GLU A 204 21.96 4.89 -23.60
C GLU A 204 21.76 5.34 -22.14
N ALA A 205 20.57 5.85 -21.81
CA ALA A 205 20.25 6.26 -20.44
C ALA A 205 20.36 5.12 -19.43
N LYS A 206 20.12 3.86 -19.83
CA LYS A 206 20.31 2.69 -18.99
C LYS A 206 21.77 2.43 -18.62
N LYS A 207 22.71 2.88 -19.43
CA LYS A 207 24.17 2.68 -19.23
C LYS A 207 24.80 3.77 -18.35
N VAL A 208 24.10 4.89 -18.18
CA VAL A 208 24.54 5.99 -17.31
C VAL A 208 24.14 5.66 -15.88
N LYS A 209 25.16 5.44 -15.00
CA LYS A 209 24.94 5.17 -13.57
C LYS A 209 24.48 6.40 -12.77
#